data_9aafe8569c45f9477c9f266cb73922f7
#
_entry.id   9aafe8569c45f9477c9f266cb73922f7
#
_cell.length_a   1.000
_cell.length_b   1.000
_cell.length_c   1.000
_cell.angle_alpha   90.00
_cell.angle_beta   90.00
_cell.angle_gamma   90.00
#
_symmetry.space_group_name_H-M   'P 1'
#
loop_
_entity.id
_entity.type
_entity.pdbx_description
1 polymer ?
#
loop_
_entity_poly.entity_id
_entity_poly.type
_entity_poly.pdbx_seq_one_letter_code
_entity_poly.pdbx_strand_id
1 'polypeptide(L)'
;MPRVVWTEEAEEQLTAIPSDETVEELLALAAGLARFPERGRHIPELQDHPEYEIVREVILPRKARVFYLFVPDSDEVIVVLGLLPRGGAFRSRVLGPRFEQD
;
A
#
# COMPACT_ATOMS: atom_id res chain seq x y z
N MET A 1 18.69 5.72 0.34
CA MET A 1 17.34 5.38 0.82
C MET A 1 16.39 5.31 -0.36
N PRO A 2 15.52 4.32 -0.40
CA PRO A 2 14.49 4.29 -1.44
C PRO A 2 13.55 5.49 -1.30
N ARG A 3 13.04 5.93 -2.42
CA ARG A 3 12.02 6.98 -2.41
C ARG A 3 10.64 6.34 -2.44
N VAL A 4 9.66 7.05 -1.92
CA VAL A 4 8.28 6.59 -1.87
C VAL A 4 7.47 7.32 -2.94
N VAL A 5 6.78 6.55 -3.78
CA VAL A 5 5.96 7.08 -4.86
C VAL A 5 4.53 6.56 -4.65
N TRP A 6 3.56 7.43 -4.79
CA TRP A 6 2.14 7.07 -4.70
C TRP A 6 1.58 6.95 -6.11
N THR A 7 0.84 5.88 -6.36
CA THR A 7 0.10 5.78 -7.63
C THR A 7 -1.04 6.79 -7.62
N GLU A 8 -1.53 7.11 -8.80
CA GLU A 8 -2.68 8.01 -8.93
C GLU A 8 -3.89 7.47 -8.15
N GLU A 9 -4.13 6.16 -8.25
CA GLU A 9 -5.23 5.52 -7.54
C GLU A 9 -5.08 5.64 -6.03
N ALA A 10 -3.86 5.43 -5.51
CA ALA A 10 -3.60 5.57 -4.09
C ALA A 10 -3.78 7.03 -3.62
N GLU A 11 -3.37 7.99 -4.43
CA GLU A 11 -3.56 9.40 -4.11
C GLU A 11 -5.05 9.77 -4.06
N GLU A 12 -5.84 9.26 -4.99
CA GLU A 12 -7.29 9.48 -4.99
C GLU A 12 -7.94 8.91 -3.74
N GLN A 13 -7.53 7.70 -3.34
CA GLN A 13 -8.04 7.06 -2.13
C GLN A 13 -7.66 7.85 -0.89
N LEU A 14 -6.44 8.36 -0.85
CA LEU A 14 -5.96 9.19 0.26
C LEU A 14 -6.78 10.47 0.38
N THR A 15 -7.04 11.12 -0.74
CA THR A 15 -7.83 12.35 -0.80
C THR A 15 -9.27 12.13 -0.32
N ALA A 16 -9.79 10.93 -0.51
CA ALA A 16 -11.16 10.60 -0.09
C ALA A 16 -11.31 10.39 1.42
N ILE A 17 -10.21 10.30 2.17
CA ILE A 17 -10.27 10.11 3.62
C ILE A 17 -10.64 11.43 4.28
N PRO A 18 -11.74 11.47 5.08
CA PRO A 18 -12.21 12.74 5.66
C PRO A 18 -11.39 13.25 6.83
N SER A 19 -10.61 12.39 7.48
CA SER A 19 -9.81 12.78 8.65
C SER A 19 -8.41 13.23 8.23
N ASP A 20 -8.09 14.50 8.42
CA ASP A 20 -6.76 15.03 8.14
C ASP A 20 -5.69 14.34 9.00
N GLU A 21 -6.03 14.01 10.24
CA GLU A 21 -5.12 13.30 11.13
C GLU A 21 -4.77 11.93 10.55
N THR A 22 -5.75 11.20 10.05
CA THR A 22 -5.52 9.89 9.44
C THR A 22 -4.66 10.01 8.18
N VAL A 23 -4.90 11.03 7.37
CA VAL A 23 -4.08 11.30 6.18
C VAL A 23 -2.62 11.53 6.57
N GLU A 24 -2.37 12.36 7.57
CA GLU A 24 -1.02 12.62 8.05
C GLU A 24 -0.35 11.36 8.56
N GLU A 25 -1.07 10.53 9.31
CA GLU A 25 -0.55 9.26 9.81
C GLU A 25 -0.21 8.28 8.68
N LEU A 26 -1.02 8.24 7.64
CA LEU A 26 -0.77 7.40 6.48
C LEU A 26 0.45 7.87 5.70
N LEU A 27 0.60 9.17 5.53
CA LEU A 27 1.79 9.72 4.87
C LEU A 27 3.06 9.40 5.66
N ALA A 28 3.01 9.51 6.98
CA ALA A 28 4.14 9.19 7.84
C ALA A 28 4.46 7.69 7.81
N LEU A 29 3.44 6.85 7.81
CA LEU A 29 3.61 5.40 7.74
C LEU A 29 4.30 5.00 6.44
N ALA A 30 3.83 5.54 5.32
CA ALA A 30 4.42 5.27 4.02
C ALA A 30 5.86 5.79 3.93
N ALA A 31 6.11 6.98 4.45
CA ALA A 31 7.47 7.54 4.46
C ALA A 31 8.43 6.66 5.26
N GLY A 32 7.96 6.03 6.34
CA GLY A 32 8.76 5.11 7.14
C GLY A 32 9.20 3.86 6.40
N LEU A 33 8.50 3.48 5.34
CA LEU A 33 8.87 2.33 4.52
C LEU A 33 10.21 2.55 3.78
N ALA A 34 10.63 3.81 3.60
CA ALA A 34 11.91 4.11 2.99
C ALA A 34 13.07 3.55 3.81
N ARG A 35 12.91 3.46 5.13
CA ARG A 35 13.93 2.87 6.02
C ARG A 35 13.83 1.36 6.10
N PHE A 36 12.62 0.83 6.04
CA PHE A 36 12.35 -0.59 6.22
C PHE A 36 11.40 -1.09 5.12
N PRO A 37 11.91 -1.21 3.88
CA PRO A 37 11.05 -1.59 2.75
C PRO A 37 10.34 -2.94 2.92
N GLU A 38 10.92 -3.82 3.72
CA GLU A 38 10.36 -5.16 3.93
C GLU A 38 9.56 -5.26 5.24
N ARG A 39 9.25 -4.12 5.86
CA ARG A 39 8.48 -4.08 7.09
C ARG A 39 7.10 -4.70 6.96
N GLY A 40 6.47 -4.51 5.82
CA GLY A 40 5.15 -5.05 5.55
C GLY A 40 5.15 -6.57 5.43
N ARG A 41 3.97 -7.14 5.51
CA ARG A 41 3.77 -8.58 5.38
C ARG A 41 3.06 -8.90 4.07
N HIS A 42 3.08 -10.17 3.70
CA HIS A 42 2.27 -10.64 2.58
C HIS A 42 0.80 -10.37 2.89
N ILE A 43 0.03 -10.06 1.84
CA ILE A 43 -1.40 -9.82 1.99
C ILE A 43 -2.09 -11.15 2.25
N PRO A 44 -2.75 -11.34 3.42
CA PRO A 44 -3.36 -12.64 3.75
C PRO A 44 -4.34 -13.15 2.73
N GLU A 45 -5.12 -12.27 2.12
CA GLU A 45 -6.11 -12.63 1.11
C GLU A 45 -5.49 -13.13 -0.19
N LEU A 46 -4.20 -12.90 -0.39
CA LEU A 46 -3.49 -13.28 -1.61
C LEU A 46 -2.40 -14.33 -1.37
N GLN A 47 -2.39 -14.98 -0.20
CA GLN A 47 -1.33 -15.93 0.14
C GLN A 47 -1.26 -17.13 -0.81
N ASP A 48 -2.37 -17.49 -1.42
CA ASP A 48 -2.42 -18.61 -2.38
C ASP A 48 -2.16 -18.18 -3.83
N HIS A 49 -1.72 -16.94 -4.02
CA HIS A 49 -1.49 -16.35 -5.33
C HIS A 49 -0.02 -15.91 -5.45
N PRO A 50 0.88 -16.81 -5.91
CA PRO A 50 2.32 -16.47 -5.98
C PRO A 50 2.66 -15.23 -6.79
N GLU A 51 1.82 -14.88 -7.74
CA GLU A 51 2.01 -13.70 -8.58
C GLU A 51 1.94 -12.38 -7.82
N TYR A 52 1.39 -12.42 -6.60
CA TYR A 52 1.31 -11.22 -5.74
C TYR A 52 2.35 -11.23 -4.61
N GLU A 53 3.32 -12.13 -4.69
CA GLU A 53 4.31 -12.29 -3.63
C GLU A 53 5.11 -11.02 -3.36
N ILE A 54 5.28 -10.18 -4.36
CA ILE A 54 6.03 -8.92 -4.22
C ILE A 54 5.21 -7.82 -3.55
N VAL A 55 3.89 -7.99 -3.47
CA VAL A 55 3.01 -6.99 -2.86
C VAL A 55 2.92 -7.24 -1.36
N ARG A 56 3.08 -6.17 -0.59
CA ARG A 56 3.02 -6.24 0.86
C ARG A 56 2.00 -5.27 1.40
N GLU A 57 1.59 -5.49 2.64
CA GLU A 57 0.75 -4.54 3.36
C GLU A 57 1.41 -4.10 4.65
N VAL A 58 1.13 -2.88 5.05
CA VAL A 58 1.44 -2.37 6.37
C VAL A 58 0.15 -1.77 6.94
N ILE A 59 -0.03 -1.92 8.24
CA ILE A 59 -1.30 -1.56 8.89
C ILE A 59 -1.13 -0.30 9.71
N LEU A 60 -2.05 0.65 9.52
CA LEU A 60 -2.26 1.74 10.45
C LEU A 60 -3.35 1.26 11.40
N PRO A 61 -3.00 0.87 12.65
CA PRO A 61 -3.95 0.20 13.54
C PRO A 61 -5.28 0.92 13.67
N ARG A 62 -6.38 0.18 13.49
CA ARG A 62 -7.76 0.65 13.62
C ARG A 62 -8.22 1.63 12.56
N LYS A 63 -7.38 1.98 11.59
CA LYS A 63 -7.71 3.01 10.61
C LYS A 63 -7.65 2.55 9.17
N ALA A 64 -6.55 1.89 8.76
CA ALA A 64 -6.39 1.54 7.36
C ALA A 64 -5.31 0.49 7.15
N ARG A 65 -5.33 -0.10 5.95
CA ARG A 65 -4.27 -0.95 5.43
C ARG A 65 -3.64 -0.23 4.24
N VAL A 66 -2.33 -0.29 4.14
CA VAL A 66 -1.59 0.33 3.03
C VAL A 66 -0.92 -0.79 2.23
N PHE A 67 -1.17 -0.84 0.94
CA PHE A 67 -0.61 -1.85 0.05
C PHE A 67 0.50 -1.22 -0.79
N TYR A 68 1.66 -1.89 -0.82
CA TYR A 68 2.80 -1.35 -1.54
C TYR A 68 3.66 -2.46 -2.13
N LEU A 69 4.53 -2.08 -3.04
CA LEU A 69 5.61 -2.97 -3.47
C LEU A 69 6.93 -2.21 -3.43
N PHE A 70 8.00 -2.96 -3.23
CA PHE A 70 9.34 -2.43 -3.25
C PHE A 70 10.02 -2.88 -4.54
N VAL A 71 10.55 -1.92 -5.29
CA VAL A 71 11.29 -2.18 -6.53
C VAL A 71 12.76 -1.92 -6.24
N PRO A 72 13.56 -2.97 -6.00
CA PRO A 72 14.96 -2.80 -5.62
C PRO A 72 15.89 -2.45 -6.78
N ASP A 73 15.43 -2.66 -8.01
CA ASP A 73 16.28 -2.44 -9.19
C ASP A 73 16.43 -0.95 -9.47
N SER A 74 17.63 -0.57 -9.87
CA SER A 74 18.07 0.75 -10.29
C SER A 74 17.83 1.90 -9.30
N ASP A 75 16.60 2.20 -8.89
CA ASP A 75 16.30 3.39 -8.09
C ASP A 75 15.81 3.11 -6.67
N GLU A 76 15.63 1.85 -6.31
CA GLU A 76 15.09 1.48 -5.00
C GLU A 76 13.82 2.29 -4.68
N VAL A 77 12.73 1.96 -5.35
CA VAL A 77 11.48 2.68 -5.21
C VAL A 77 10.46 1.85 -4.43
N ILE A 78 9.77 2.51 -3.50
CA ILE A 78 8.58 1.95 -2.86
C ILE A 78 7.37 2.58 -3.53
N VAL A 79 6.53 1.74 -4.10
CA VAL A 79 5.33 2.21 -4.81
C VAL A 79 4.11 1.88 -3.95
N VAL A 80 3.42 2.91 -3.48
CA VAL A 80 2.16 2.74 -2.75
C VAL A 80 1.06 2.53 -3.76
N LEU A 81 0.47 1.34 -3.75
CA LEU A 81 -0.52 0.91 -4.73
C LEU A 81 -1.93 1.28 -4.36
N GLY A 82 -2.27 1.24 -3.10
CA GLY A 82 -3.63 1.52 -2.67
C GLY A 82 -3.80 1.49 -1.16
N LEU A 83 -4.98 1.89 -0.73
CA LEU A 83 -5.38 1.98 0.66
C LEU A 83 -6.72 1.27 0.84
N LEU A 84 -6.91 0.67 2.01
CA LEU A 84 -8.19 0.08 2.37
C LEU A 84 -8.55 0.53 3.77
N PRO A 85 -9.64 1.31 3.95
CA PRO A 85 -10.03 1.74 5.28
C PRO A 85 -10.53 0.57 6.11
N ARG A 86 -10.58 0.75 7.43
CA ARG A 86 -11.08 -0.24 8.36
C ARG A 86 -12.52 -0.64 7.96
N GLY A 87 -12.76 -1.94 7.94
CA GLY A 87 -14.08 -2.47 7.59
C GLY A 87 -14.31 -2.60 6.09
N GLY A 88 -13.39 -2.12 5.27
CA GLY A 88 -13.46 -2.31 3.83
C GLY A 88 -13.19 -3.76 3.45
N ALA A 89 -13.89 -4.25 2.42
CA ALA A 89 -13.66 -5.58 1.89
C ALA A 89 -12.51 -5.56 0.91
N PHE A 90 -11.55 -6.46 1.10
CA PHE A 90 -10.42 -6.56 0.18
C PHE A 90 -10.87 -7.06 -1.20
N ARG A 91 -10.43 -6.35 -2.24
CA ARG A 91 -10.56 -6.75 -3.64
C ARG A 91 -9.23 -6.46 -4.31
N SER A 92 -8.79 -7.33 -5.22
CA SER A 92 -7.50 -7.11 -5.89
C SER A 92 -7.41 -5.78 -6.61
N ARG A 93 -8.53 -5.22 -7.05
CA ARG A 93 -8.55 -3.92 -7.72
C ARG A 93 -8.09 -2.75 -6.84
N VAL A 94 -8.04 -2.93 -5.50
CA VAL A 94 -7.50 -1.89 -4.61
C VAL A 94 -6.01 -1.64 -4.90
N LEU A 95 -5.35 -2.61 -5.52
CA LEU A 95 -3.94 -2.53 -5.87
C LEU A 95 -3.70 -1.81 -7.22
N GLY A 96 -4.77 -1.33 -7.86
CA GLY A 96 -4.68 -0.66 -9.14
C GLY A 96 -5.08 -1.54 -10.32
N PRO A 97 -5.32 -0.95 -11.50
CA PRO A 97 -5.85 -1.67 -12.67
C PRO A 97 -5.04 -2.88 -13.12
N ARG A 98 -3.72 -2.79 -13.05
CA ARG A 98 -2.88 -3.90 -13.54
C ARG A 98 -2.90 -5.13 -12.65
N PHE A 99 -3.46 -5.02 -11.45
CA PHE A 99 -3.61 -6.14 -10.53
C PHE A 99 -5.06 -6.65 -10.49
N GLU A 100 -5.94 -6.01 -11.22
CA GLU A 100 -7.34 -6.40 -11.24
C GLU A 100 -7.49 -7.74 -11.97
N GLN A 101 -8.18 -8.68 -11.32
CA GLN A 101 -8.49 -9.98 -11.90
C GLN A 101 -10.00 -10.14 -12.00
N ASP A 102 -10.44 -10.59 -13.13
CA ASP A 102 -11.85 -10.88 -13.37
C ASP A 102 -12.24 -12.26 -12.85
#